data_614dd205cf6a3e992af43f1753274c20
#
_entry.id   614dd205cf6a3e992af43f1753274c20
#
_cell.length_a   1.000
_cell.length_b   1.000
_cell.length_c   1.000
_cell.angle_alpha   90.00
_cell.angle_beta   90.00
_cell.angle_gamma   90.00
#
_symmetry.space_group_name_H-M   'P 1'
#
loop_
_entity.id
_entity.type
_entity.pdbx_description
1 polymer ?
#
loop_
_entity_poly.entity_id
_entity_poly.type
_entity_poly.pdbx_seq_one_letter_code
_entity_poly.pdbx_strand_id
1 'polypeptide(L)'
;MTKISRRKAITYGLAAGGTMLTAASCQPRRGPTIITNKIKDVTLRLIGSGAAQINDIRVQAEKDLGFKINMRALSTAENIQIAITQPKQYDIFDGEYFSLPLVVPSGNLQAIDIRKIKEFDKITPIFTTGELYPGAKVNTSQGTAPRKVVFLKDKDSTELATAPTDWATMIPFQYNADTLGYRPDLVDTKIESWADLFDPKFKGKTSLLDIPSIGIMDAAMIMESLGLMQFGDKGNMTKEELDKVTDLLIEQKQAGQFRAFWKTFDESVNLMSSGEVVLQSMWSPAVTAVKSRGIPCVYAPLKEGYRGWGGGLGLSKNLSGIQLDAAYEYLNWMLDGWVGGFLSKQGYYSAAPENARKFMKPEEWDFWYEGKPAAIDMIDPFGKKIESKGALRDGGSFTERMGNVVCWNSFMQQQVYLVYKWTEFIVA
;
A
#
# COMPACT_ATOMS: atom_id res chain seq x y z
N MET A 1 38.46 -9.97 60.00
CA MET A 1 38.68 -11.27 60.68
C MET A 1 37.49 -12.17 60.26
N THR A 2 37.83 -13.09 59.61
CA THR A 2 37.86 -14.55 59.48
C THR A 2 36.56 -15.03 58.78
N LYS A 3 36.61 -15.43 57.57
CA LYS A 3 37.01 -16.68 56.86
C LYS A 3 36.24 -17.94 57.31
N ILE A 4 35.80 -18.67 56.25
CA ILE A 4 35.72 -20.13 56.11
C ILE A 4 34.29 -20.71 56.34
N SER A 5 33.77 -21.61 55.59
CA SER A 5 34.02 -22.44 54.38
C SER A 5 33.05 -23.62 54.38
N ARG A 6 32.53 -23.96 53.22
CA ARG A 6 32.34 -25.32 52.70
C ARG A 6 31.54 -26.44 53.40
N ARG A 7 30.57 -26.93 52.65
CA ARG A 7 30.36 -28.35 52.26
C ARG A 7 29.41 -29.26 53.01
N LYS A 8 28.55 -29.89 52.16
CA LYS A 8 28.00 -31.28 52.22
C LYS A 8 26.76 -31.48 53.14
N ALA A 9 25.80 -32.21 52.81
CA ALA A 9 25.29 -33.04 51.71
C ALA A 9 24.08 -33.80 52.21
N ILE A 10 23.13 -34.11 51.32
CA ILE A 10 22.31 -35.32 51.28
C ILE A 10 21.27 -35.53 52.44
N THR A 11 19.96 -35.69 52.29
CA THR A 11 19.14 -36.74 51.69
C THR A 11 17.69 -36.65 52.17
N TYR A 12 16.74 -36.96 51.29
CA TYR A 12 15.40 -37.52 51.44
C TYR A 12 14.29 -36.87 52.28
N GLY A 13 13.15 -36.72 51.65
CA GLY A 13 11.84 -36.62 52.25
C GLY A 13 10.74 -36.26 51.31
N LEU A 14 9.95 -37.22 50.94
CA LEU A 14 8.74 -37.22 50.08
C LEU A 14 7.60 -36.33 50.58
N ALA A 15 6.85 -35.84 49.63
CA ALA A 15 5.38 -35.89 49.48
C ALA A 15 4.58 -34.58 49.67
N ALA A 16 3.76 -34.43 48.68
CA ALA A 16 2.41 -33.83 48.62
C ALA A 16 2.28 -32.39 48.15
N GLY A 17 1.94 -32.19 46.86
CA GLY A 17 0.61 -31.78 46.45
C GLY A 17 0.34 -30.28 46.46
N GLY A 18 0.61 -29.61 45.35
CA GLY A 18 0.14 -28.25 45.13
C GLY A 18 0.34 -27.84 43.69
N THR A 19 -0.62 -28.16 42.83
CA THR A 19 -0.65 -27.72 41.41
C THR A 19 -0.83 -26.20 41.34
N MET A 20 0.23 -25.42 41.18
CA MET A 20 0.14 -24.06 40.65
C MET A 20 0.21 -24.15 39.15
N LEU A 21 -0.93 -23.88 38.50
CA LEU A 21 -1.01 -23.60 37.07
C LEU A 21 -0.32 -22.25 36.78
N THR A 22 0.94 -22.31 36.40
CA THR A 22 1.58 -21.19 35.73
C THR A 22 1.12 -21.18 34.28
N ALA A 23 0.31 -20.19 33.91
CA ALA A 23 -0.02 -19.89 32.52
C ALA A 23 1.27 -19.51 31.80
N ALA A 24 1.88 -20.49 31.14
CA ALA A 24 2.93 -20.25 30.18
C ALA A 24 2.26 -19.62 28.96
N SER A 25 2.62 -18.37 28.68
CA SER A 25 2.29 -17.72 27.42
C SER A 25 2.93 -18.53 26.30
N CYS A 26 2.12 -19.29 25.57
CA CYS A 26 2.54 -19.94 24.34
C CYS A 26 2.77 -18.87 23.28
N GLN A 27 3.98 -18.34 23.18
CA GLN A 27 4.46 -17.79 21.93
C GLN A 27 4.58 -18.97 20.94
N PRO A 28 4.01 -18.88 19.73
CA PRO A 28 4.21 -19.92 18.73
C PRO A 28 5.70 -19.99 18.40
N ARG A 29 6.35 -21.08 18.82
CA ARG A 29 7.73 -21.38 18.38
C ARG A 29 7.67 -21.59 16.86
N ARG A 30 8.30 -20.69 16.11
CA ARG A 30 8.68 -20.97 14.72
C ARG A 30 9.43 -22.31 14.70
N GLY A 31 8.88 -23.31 14.02
CA GLY A 31 9.66 -24.51 13.70
C GLY A 31 10.92 -24.06 12.93
N PRO A 32 12.07 -24.69 13.12
CA PRO A 32 13.27 -24.34 12.40
C PRO A 32 13.01 -24.56 10.90
N THR A 33 12.84 -23.47 10.15
CA THR A 33 13.00 -23.51 8.70
C THR A 33 14.41 -24.00 8.44
N ILE A 34 14.59 -25.11 7.75
CA ILE A 34 15.90 -25.61 7.35
C ILE A 34 16.42 -24.63 6.28
N ILE A 35 16.95 -23.52 6.74
CA ILE A 35 17.71 -22.58 5.90
C ILE A 35 19.01 -23.31 5.59
N THR A 36 19.13 -23.87 4.39
CA THR A 36 20.38 -24.47 3.94
C THR A 36 21.46 -23.38 3.98
N ASN A 37 22.67 -23.69 4.44
CA ASN A 37 23.78 -22.72 4.55
C ASN A 37 24.07 -21.93 3.27
N LYS A 38 23.56 -22.37 2.13
CA LYS A 38 23.69 -21.73 0.81
C LYS A 38 22.80 -20.49 0.62
N ILE A 39 21.65 -20.39 1.28
CA ILE A 39 20.76 -19.21 1.14
C ILE A 39 21.40 -17.95 1.76
N LYS A 40 22.27 -18.09 2.75
CA LYS A 40 22.93 -16.96 3.41
C LYS A 40 23.82 -16.11 2.49
N ASP A 41 24.30 -16.68 1.40
CA ASP A 41 25.15 -15.99 0.43
C ASP A 41 24.35 -15.29 -0.68
N VAL A 42 23.03 -15.38 -0.64
CA VAL A 42 22.14 -14.75 -1.63
C VAL A 42 22.04 -13.25 -1.34
N THR A 43 21.96 -12.48 -2.43
CA THR A 43 21.51 -11.08 -2.40
C THR A 43 20.32 -10.95 -3.34
N LEU A 44 19.14 -10.65 -2.81
CA LEU A 44 17.95 -10.33 -3.60
C LEU A 44 17.97 -8.85 -3.99
N ARG A 45 17.68 -8.57 -5.25
CA ARG A 45 17.58 -7.22 -5.81
C ARG A 45 16.11 -6.87 -6.01
N LEU A 46 15.64 -5.87 -5.29
CA LEU A 46 14.27 -5.37 -5.36
C LEU A 46 14.24 -4.02 -6.08
N ILE A 47 13.27 -3.85 -6.97
CA ILE A 47 12.89 -2.55 -7.53
C ILE A 47 11.46 -2.23 -7.10
N GLY A 48 11.17 -0.96 -6.80
CA GLY A 48 9.84 -0.56 -6.34
C GLY A 48 9.73 0.93 -6.04
N SER A 49 8.60 1.37 -5.55
CA SER A 49 8.39 2.75 -5.15
C SER A 49 9.04 3.07 -3.80
N GLY A 50 9.37 4.35 -3.56
CA GLY A 50 9.88 4.81 -2.26
C GLY A 50 8.91 4.57 -1.10
N ALA A 51 7.62 4.39 -1.38
CA ALA A 51 6.62 4.08 -0.37
C ALA A 51 6.75 2.65 0.21
N ALA A 52 7.37 1.73 -0.52
CA ALA A 52 7.54 0.33 -0.13
C ALA A 52 9.01 -0.06 0.06
N GLN A 53 9.95 0.63 -0.60
CA GLN A 53 11.40 0.38 -0.47
C GLN A 53 11.95 1.07 0.78
N ILE A 54 11.48 0.65 1.96
CA ILE A 54 11.78 1.26 3.26
C ILE A 54 12.97 0.54 3.90
N ASN A 55 13.98 1.29 4.33
CA ASN A 55 15.21 0.73 4.92
C ASN A 55 14.95 -0.14 6.14
N ASP A 56 13.99 0.22 7.00
CA ASP A 56 13.65 -0.57 8.19
C ASP A 56 13.09 -1.95 7.82
N ILE A 57 12.30 -2.05 6.75
CA ILE A 57 11.82 -3.33 6.20
C ILE A 57 13.00 -4.15 5.73
N ARG A 58 13.95 -3.55 4.99
CA ARG A 58 15.16 -4.22 4.52
C ARG A 58 15.99 -4.78 5.69
N VAL A 59 16.28 -3.95 6.69
CA VAL A 59 17.09 -4.33 7.86
C VAL A 59 16.43 -5.47 8.63
N GLN A 60 15.11 -5.39 8.86
CA GLN A 60 14.39 -6.45 9.56
C GLN A 60 14.35 -7.74 8.73
N ALA A 61 14.13 -7.65 7.42
CA ALA A 61 14.13 -8.81 6.54
C ALA A 61 15.51 -9.51 6.52
N GLU A 62 16.61 -8.78 6.37
CA GLU A 62 17.96 -9.32 6.40
C GLU A 62 18.26 -10.03 7.74
N LYS A 63 17.78 -9.45 8.84
CA LYS A 63 17.93 -10.05 10.18
C LYS A 63 17.15 -11.35 10.33
N ASP A 64 15.90 -11.39 9.86
CA ASP A 64 15.01 -12.53 10.05
C ASP A 64 15.29 -13.66 9.06
N LEU A 65 15.68 -13.33 7.83
CA LEU A 65 15.89 -14.27 6.73
C LEU A 65 17.37 -14.71 6.59
N GLY A 66 18.31 -13.90 7.07
CA GLY A 66 19.73 -14.23 7.11
C GLY A 66 20.46 -14.10 5.77
N PHE A 67 19.86 -13.46 4.76
CA PHE A 67 20.50 -13.12 3.48
C PHE A 67 20.37 -11.63 3.17
N LYS A 68 21.08 -11.15 2.16
CA LYS A 68 21.15 -9.73 1.81
C LYS A 68 20.00 -9.30 0.89
N ILE A 69 19.56 -8.06 1.07
CA ILE A 69 18.52 -7.43 0.25
C ILE A 69 19.02 -6.07 -0.24
N ASN A 70 18.99 -5.87 -1.54
CA ASN A 70 19.30 -4.60 -2.18
C ASN A 70 18.00 -4.00 -2.71
N MET A 71 17.56 -2.90 -2.09
CA MET A 71 16.35 -2.16 -2.47
C MET A 71 16.70 -0.94 -3.30
N ARG A 72 16.01 -0.75 -4.42
CA ARG A 72 16.16 0.39 -5.30
C ARG A 72 14.80 1.09 -5.47
N ALA A 73 14.66 2.26 -4.85
CA ALA A 73 13.49 3.11 -5.02
C ALA A 73 13.51 3.81 -6.39
N LEU A 74 12.39 3.77 -7.09
CA LEU A 74 12.19 4.29 -8.44
C LEU A 74 10.87 5.06 -8.51
N SER A 75 10.71 5.90 -9.52
CA SER A 75 9.39 6.39 -9.90
C SER A 75 8.52 5.25 -10.45
N THR A 76 7.20 5.39 -10.39
CA THR A 76 6.26 4.39 -10.92
C THR A 76 6.56 4.06 -12.39
N ALA A 77 6.85 5.07 -13.20
CA ALA A 77 7.13 4.89 -14.63
C ALA A 77 8.43 4.11 -14.87
N GLU A 78 9.53 4.48 -14.18
CA GLU A 78 10.82 3.80 -14.30
C GLU A 78 10.73 2.35 -13.80
N ASN A 79 10.03 2.12 -12.71
CA ASN A 79 9.82 0.78 -12.16
C ASN A 79 9.13 -0.13 -13.17
N ILE A 80 8.04 0.32 -13.77
CA ILE A 80 7.32 -0.42 -14.81
C ILE A 80 8.19 -0.61 -16.06
N GLN A 81 8.90 0.43 -16.51
CA GLN A 81 9.79 0.34 -17.67
C GLN A 81 10.87 -0.72 -17.46
N ILE A 82 11.52 -0.75 -16.30
CA ILE A 82 12.55 -1.75 -15.99
C ILE A 82 11.92 -3.14 -15.91
N ALA A 83 10.75 -3.30 -15.31
CA ALA A 83 10.06 -4.58 -15.25
C ALA A 83 9.78 -5.14 -16.65
N ILE A 84 9.35 -4.29 -17.60
CA ILE A 84 9.04 -4.67 -18.98
C ILE A 84 10.30 -4.93 -19.83
N THR A 85 11.38 -4.13 -19.64
CA THR A 85 12.48 -4.12 -20.62
C THR A 85 13.78 -4.72 -20.10
N GLN A 86 13.97 -4.82 -18.77
CA GLN A 86 15.26 -5.14 -18.16
C GLN A 86 15.16 -6.19 -17.03
N PRO A 87 14.57 -7.39 -17.27
CA PRO A 87 14.29 -8.37 -16.23
C PRO A 87 15.54 -8.94 -15.55
N LYS A 88 16.75 -8.69 -16.09
CA LYS A 88 18.02 -9.07 -15.46
C LYS A 88 18.48 -8.09 -14.38
N GLN A 89 17.86 -6.91 -14.26
CA GLN A 89 18.26 -5.91 -13.27
C GLN A 89 17.62 -6.10 -11.90
N TYR A 90 16.60 -6.96 -11.79
CA TYR A 90 15.89 -7.22 -10.54
C TYR A 90 15.57 -8.70 -10.38
N ASP A 91 15.35 -9.10 -9.15
CA ASP A 91 14.84 -10.40 -8.74
C ASP A 91 13.37 -10.31 -8.34
N ILE A 92 13.00 -9.24 -7.62
CA ILE A 92 11.64 -8.96 -7.18
C ILE A 92 11.21 -7.59 -7.71
N PHE A 93 10.06 -7.56 -8.37
CA PHE A 93 9.33 -6.37 -8.78
C PHE A 93 8.27 -6.05 -7.73
N ASP A 94 8.46 -4.97 -6.98
CA ASP A 94 7.44 -4.41 -6.10
C ASP A 94 6.67 -3.37 -6.91
N GLY A 95 5.45 -3.71 -7.26
CA GLY A 95 4.61 -2.91 -8.15
C GLY A 95 3.16 -2.85 -7.71
N GLU A 96 2.44 -1.92 -8.33
CA GLU A 96 0.99 -1.83 -8.16
C GLU A 96 0.27 -2.72 -9.17
N TYR A 97 -0.85 -3.32 -8.75
CA TYR A 97 -1.64 -4.24 -9.56
C TYR A 97 -2.13 -3.64 -10.88
N PHE A 98 -2.37 -2.34 -10.92
CA PHE A 98 -2.81 -1.67 -12.15
C PHE A 98 -1.76 -1.68 -13.28
N SER A 99 -0.49 -1.94 -12.95
CA SER A 99 0.59 -2.05 -13.94
C SER A 99 0.64 -3.41 -14.66
N LEU A 100 0.03 -4.44 -14.09
CA LEU A 100 0.11 -5.81 -14.59
C LEU A 100 -0.44 -6.01 -16.01
N PRO A 101 -1.48 -5.31 -16.47
CA PRO A 101 -1.89 -5.37 -17.88
C PRO A 101 -0.79 -4.99 -18.88
N LEU A 102 0.23 -4.21 -18.44
CA LEU A 102 1.41 -3.88 -19.26
C LEU A 102 2.58 -4.84 -18.98
N VAL A 103 2.81 -5.20 -17.71
CA VAL A 103 3.99 -5.97 -17.31
C VAL A 103 3.84 -7.45 -17.65
N VAL A 104 2.68 -8.06 -17.43
CA VAL A 104 2.45 -9.49 -17.68
C VAL A 104 2.68 -9.89 -19.14
N PRO A 105 2.13 -9.17 -20.15
CA PRO A 105 2.36 -9.51 -21.55
C PRO A 105 3.81 -9.43 -22.00
N SER A 106 4.69 -8.73 -21.27
CA SER A 106 6.13 -8.70 -21.57
C SER A 106 6.82 -10.06 -21.37
N GLY A 107 6.20 -10.98 -20.62
CA GLY A 107 6.76 -12.27 -20.26
C GLY A 107 7.99 -12.17 -19.33
N ASN A 108 8.17 -11.07 -18.64
CA ASN A 108 9.32 -10.81 -17.76
C ASN A 108 9.07 -11.11 -16.27
N LEU A 109 7.82 -11.38 -15.91
CA LEU A 109 7.47 -11.99 -14.63
C LEU A 109 7.23 -13.48 -14.81
N GLN A 110 7.66 -14.28 -13.85
CA GLN A 110 7.26 -15.67 -13.77
C GLN A 110 6.04 -15.83 -12.86
N ALA A 111 5.24 -16.85 -13.14
CA ALA A 111 4.11 -17.22 -12.30
C ALA A 111 4.58 -17.64 -10.90
N ILE A 112 3.89 -17.16 -9.89
CA ILE A 112 4.13 -17.55 -8.50
C ILE A 112 3.19 -18.69 -8.13
N ASP A 113 3.73 -19.83 -7.73
CA ASP A 113 2.96 -20.96 -7.20
C ASP A 113 2.42 -20.59 -5.83
N ILE A 114 1.11 -20.32 -5.73
CA ILE A 114 0.47 -19.91 -4.47
C ILE A 114 0.53 -20.98 -3.38
N ARG A 115 0.70 -22.25 -3.73
CA ARG A 115 0.84 -23.36 -2.77
C ARG A 115 2.16 -23.30 -2.00
N LYS A 116 3.15 -22.52 -2.49
CA LYS A 116 4.40 -22.22 -1.80
C LYS A 116 4.31 -20.98 -0.89
N ILE A 117 3.19 -20.28 -0.90
CA ILE A 117 2.93 -19.12 -0.06
C ILE A 117 2.11 -19.58 1.16
N LYS A 118 2.79 -19.71 2.30
CA LYS A 118 2.25 -20.31 3.53
C LYS A 118 0.99 -19.61 4.06
N GLU A 119 0.92 -18.29 3.88
CA GLU A 119 -0.17 -17.44 4.39
C GLU A 119 -1.10 -16.95 3.28
N PHE A 120 -1.13 -17.64 2.12
CA PHE A 120 -1.95 -17.20 0.99
C PHE A 120 -3.45 -17.18 1.33
N ASP A 121 -3.91 -18.11 2.15
CA ASP A 121 -5.29 -18.21 2.63
C ASP A 121 -5.67 -17.08 3.61
N LYS A 122 -4.69 -16.34 4.14
CA LYS A 122 -4.90 -15.18 5.02
C LYS A 122 -4.97 -13.86 4.25
N ILE A 123 -4.72 -13.90 2.95
CA ILE A 123 -4.83 -12.70 2.11
C ILE A 123 -6.29 -12.25 2.06
N THR A 124 -6.50 -10.96 2.30
CA THR A 124 -7.85 -10.36 2.25
C THR A 124 -8.54 -10.67 0.92
N PRO A 125 -9.85 -11.00 0.94
CA PRO A 125 -10.61 -11.34 -0.27
C PRO A 125 -10.65 -10.22 -1.32
N ILE A 126 -10.31 -8.98 -0.98
CA ILE A 126 -10.20 -7.87 -1.93
C ILE A 126 -9.34 -8.25 -3.14
N PHE A 127 -8.23 -8.97 -2.90
CA PHE A 127 -7.31 -9.36 -3.97
C PHE A 127 -7.78 -10.56 -4.78
N THR A 128 -8.53 -11.46 -4.19
CA THR A 128 -8.89 -12.74 -4.81
C THR A 128 -10.32 -12.76 -5.37
N THR A 129 -11.32 -12.41 -4.55
CA THR A 129 -12.74 -12.41 -4.92
C THR A 129 -13.32 -11.01 -5.12
N GLY A 130 -12.64 -9.96 -4.65
CA GLY A 130 -13.14 -8.58 -4.67
C GLY A 130 -14.16 -8.30 -3.58
N GLU A 131 -14.01 -8.95 -2.42
CA GLU A 131 -14.85 -8.74 -1.25
C GLU A 131 -14.05 -8.10 -0.11
N LEU A 132 -14.69 -7.24 0.69
CA LEU A 132 -14.08 -6.72 1.93
C LEU A 132 -13.95 -7.82 2.99
N TYR A 133 -15.03 -8.58 3.12
CA TYR A 133 -15.19 -9.79 3.92
C TYR A 133 -16.26 -10.64 3.23
N PRO A 134 -16.43 -11.92 3.57
CA PRO A 134 -17.40 -12.79 2.91
C PRO A 134 -18.80 -12.14 2.81
N GLY A 135 -19.28 -11.95 1.59
CA GLY A 135 -20.58 -11.36 1.28
C GLY A 135 -20.62 -9.83 1.14
N ALA A 136 -19.55 -9.10 1.47
CA ALA A 136 -19.48 -7.65 1.32
C ALA A 136 -18.54 -7.27 0.15
N LYS A 137 -19.10 -6.99 -1.01
CA LYS A 137 -18.34 -6.66 -2.23
C LYS A 137 -17.79 -5.25 -2.20
N VAL A 138 -16.52 -5.09 -2.62
CA VAL A 138 -15.97 -3.80 -3.04
C VAL A 138 -16.42 -3.52 -4.47
N ASN A 139 -16.60 -2.24 -4.82
CA ASN A 139 -16.79 -1.88 -6.21
C ASN A 139 -15.53 -2.20 -7.02
N THR A 140 -15.64 -3.13 -7.96
CA THR A 140 -14.56 -3.55 -8.84
C THR A 140 -14.88 -3.31 -10.32
N SER A 141 -15.95 -2.56 -10.61
CA SER A 141 -16.41 -2.32 -11.98
C SER A 141 -15.49 -1.39 -12.76
N GLN A 142 -15.02 -0.32 -12.11
CA GLN A 142 -14.21 0.72 -12.74
C GLN A 142 -12.71 0.55 -12.44
N GLY A 143 -11.91 0.64 -13.48
CA GLY A 143 -10.45 0.51 -13.42
C GLY A 143 -9.95 -0.93 -13.23
N THR A 144 -8.70 -1.05 -12.81
CA THR A 144 -7.98 -2.32 -12.66
C THR A 144 -7.99 -2.79 -11.21
N ALA A 145 -9.15 -3.27 -10.75
CA ALA A 145 -9.25 -3.87 -9.42
C ALA A 145 -8.29 -5.08 -9.31
N PRO A 146 -7.58 -5.27 -8.17
CA PRO A 146 -6.57 -6.34 -8.02
C PRO A 146 -7.06 -7.73 -8.42
N ARG A 147 -8.30 -8.09 -8.07
CA ARG A 147 -8.89 -9.39 -8.40
C ARG A 147 -8.94 -9.70 -9.91
N LYS A 148 -8.91 -8.66 -10.78
CA LYS A 148 -8.94 -8.83 -12.24
C LYS A 148 -7.58 -9.26 -12.81
N VAL A 149 -6.49 -9.06 -12.05
CA VAL A 149 -5.12 -9.19 -12.54
C VAL A 149 -4.21 -10.01 -11.64
N VAL A 150 -4.73 -10.54 -10.52
CA VAL A 150 -3.92 -11.28 -9.55
C VAL A 150 -3.51 -12.69 -10.03
N PHE A 151 -4.29 -13.31 -10.91
CA PHE A 151 -4.03 -14.68 -11.36
C PHE A 151 -3.62 -14.76 -12.84
N LEU A 152 -2.72 -15.70 -13.15
CA LEU A 152 -2.38 -16.14 -14.49
C LEU A 152 -3.17 -17.39 -14.86
N LYS A 153 -3.37 -17.66 -16.15
CA LYS A 153 -4.08 -18.86 -16.61
C LYS A 153 -3.36 -20.17 -16.23
N ASP A 154 -2.04 -20.17 -16.32
CA ASP A 154 -1.16 -21.27 -15.93
C ASP A 154 0.26 -20.77 -15.64
N LYS A 155 1.18 -21.68 -15.30
CA LYS A 155 2.55 -21.35 -14.87
C LYS A 155 3.42 -20.71 -15.97
N ASP A 156 3.11 -20.95 -17.22
CA ASP A 156 3.88 -20.48 -18.38
C ASP A 156 3.15 -19.36 -19.14
N SER A 157 1.96 -18.99 -18.67
CA SER A 157 1.09 -18.01 -19.31
C SER A 157 1.53 -16.57 -19.08
N THR A 158 1.40 -15.77 -20.13
CA THR A 158 1.44 -14.29 -20.06
C THR A 158 0.03 -13.68 -20.13
N GLU A 159 -1.01 -14.48 -19.91
CA GLU A 159 -2.40 -14.06 -19.94
C GLU A 159 -3.02 -14.13 -18.54
N LEU A 160 -3.74 -13.07 -18.20
CA LEU A 160 -4.48 -12.98 -16.96
C LEU A 160 -5.66 -13.94 -16.94
N ALA A 161 -5.91 -14.57 -15.79
CA ALA A 161 -7.08 -15.42 -15.58
C ALA A 161 -8.26 -14.59 -15.06
N THR A 162 -9.48 -14.98 -15.44
CA THR A 162 -10.72 -14.37 -14.97
C THR A 162 -11.25 -15.00 -13.68
N ALA A 163 -10.67 -16.12 -13.26
CA ALA A 163 -11.00 -16.86 -12.04
C ALA A 163 -9.71 -17.27 -11.30
N PRO A 164 -9.78 -17.58 -10.00
CA PRO A 164 -8.62 -18.05 -9.24
C PRO A 164 -7.98 -19.30 -9.85
N THR A 165 -6.65 -19.33 -9.86
CA THR A 165 -5.80 -20.46 -10.28
C THR A 165 -4.71 -20.66 -9.23
N ASP A 166 -3.87 -21.68 -9.41
CA ASP A 166 -2.68 -21.91 -8.57
C ASP A 166 -1.53 -20.93 -8.85
N TRP A 167 -1.69 -20.00 -9.80
CA TRP A 167 -0.61 -19.18 -10.35
C TRP A 167 -0.91 -17.68 -10.22
N ALA A 168 -0.18 -17.02 -9.32
CA ALA A 168 -0.32 -15.57 -9.13
C ALA A 168 0.69 -14.79 -9.98
N THR A 169 0.29 -13.58 -10.37
CA THR A 169 1.17 -12.57 -10.99
C THR A 169 2.10 -11.93 -9.98
N MET A 170 1.54 -11.55 -8.84
CA MET A 170 2.21 -10.96 -7.68
C MET A 170 1.54 -11.43 -6.39
N ILE A 171 2.30 -11.44 -5.31
CA ILE A 171 1.77 -11.65 -3.95
C ILE A 171 1.49 -10.29 -3.33
N PRO A 172 0.23 -9.97 -2.97
CA PRO A 172 -0.13 -8.70 -2.37
C PRO A 172 0.45 -8.58 -0.95
N PHE A 173 0.83 -7.35 -0.55
CA PHE A 173 1.27 -7.09 0.81
C PHE A 173 0.64 -5.83 1.42
N GLN A 174 0.29 -4.84 0.59
CA GLN A 174 -0.32 -3.58 1.04
C GLN A 174 -1.36 -3.05 0.05
N TYR A 175 -2.29 -2.23 0.55
CA TYR A 175 -3.29 -1.53 -0.26
C TYR A 175 -3.89 -0.36 0.51
N ASN A 176 -4.61 0.50 -0.18
CA ASN A 176 -5.35 1.59 0.44
C ASN A 176 -6.39 2.18 -0.53
N ALA A 177 -7.08 3.21 -0.03
CA ALA A 177 -7.89 4.12 -0.82
C ALA A 177 -7.34 5.54 -0.68
N ASP A 178 -7.35 6.31 -1.76
CA ASP A 178 -6.83 7.67 -1.83
C ASP A 178 -7.95 8.67 -2.09
N THR A 179 -7.74 9.90 -1.59
CA THR A 179 -8.71 10.99 -1.59
C THR A 179 -8.00 12.34 -1.60
N LEU A 180 -8.71 13.41 -1.21
CA LEU A 180 -8.09 14.69 -0.94
C LEU A 180 -7.50 14.72 0.48
N GLY A 181 -6.32 15.32 0.62
CA GLY A 181 -5.76 15.71 1.91
C GLY A 181 -5.83 17.22 2.07
N TYR A 182 -6.10 17.70 3.28
CA TYR A 182 -6.14 19.14 3.54
C TYR A 182 -5.57 19.54 4.91
N ARG A 183 -5.23 20.81 5.04
CA ARG A 183 -4.71 21.48 6.25
C ARG A 183 -5.86 22.14 7.03
N PRO A 184 -6.40 21.51 8.09
CA PRO A 184 -7.55 22.03 8.82
C PRO A 184 -7.23 23.33 9.60
N ASP A 185 -5.95 23.63 9.81
CA ASP A 185 -5.48 24.89 10.43
C ASP A 185 -5.36 26.04 9.43
N LEU A 186 -5.42 25.78 8.13
CA LEU A 186 -5.36 26.76 7.04
C LEU A 186 -6.63 26.81 6.19
N VAL A 187 -7.57 25.88 6.42
CA VAL A 187 -8.84 25.76 5.71
C VAL A 187 -9.97 25.80 6.73
N ASP A 188 -10.82 26.82 6.64
CA ASP A 188 -11.91 27.12 7.57
C ASP A 188 -13.22 26.35 7.30
N THR A 189 -13.19 25.43 6.34
CA THR A 189 -14.35 24.65 5.92
C THR A 189 -14.00 23.17 5.81
N LYS A 190 -14.97 22.30 6.04
CA LYS A 190 -14.83 20.87 5.77
C LYS A 190 -14.68 20.62 4.29
N ILE A 191 -13.79 19.69 3.94
CA ILE A 191 -13.64 19.16 2.59
C ILE A 191 -14.42 17.86 2.52
N GLU A 192 -15.47 17.82 1.70
CA GLU A 192 -16.42 16.70 1.63
C GLU A 192 -16.70 16.24 0.19
N SER A 193 -16.10 16.90 -0.81
CA SER A 193 -16.30 16.58 -2.23
C SER A 193 -14.99 16.70 -3.00
N TRP A 194 -14.82 15.88 -4.05
CA TRP A 194 -13.74 16.06 -5.02
C TRP A 194 -13.81 17.43 -5.70
N ALA A 195 -15.02 18.01 -5.88
CA ALA A 195 -15.22 19.35 -6.43
C ALA A 195 -14.49 20.46 -5.62
N ASP A 196 -14.27 20.23 -4.33
CA ASP A 196 -13.61 21.23 -3.46
C ASP A 196 -12.18 21.56 -3.94
N LEU A 197 -11.52 20.65 -4.68
CA LEU A 197 -10.19 20.93 -5.25
C LEU A 197 -10.22 22.10 -6.25
N PHE A 198 -11.35 22.35 -6.90
CA PHE A 198 -11.55 23.43 -7.85
C PHE A 198 -12.37 24.60 -7.30
N ASP A 199 -12.67 24.61 -6.00
CA ASP A 199 -13.35 25.75 -5.38
C ASP A 199 -12.45 27.00 -5.49
N PRO A 200 -12.96 28.12 -6.08
CA PRO A 200 -12.19 29.34 -6.27
C PRO A 200 -11.58 29.92 -4.98
N LYS A 201 -12.13 29.61 -3.80
CA LYS A 201 -11.55 30.06 -2.51
C LYS A 201 -10.16 29.48 -2.25
N PHE A 202 -9.79 28.36 -2.89
CA PHE A 202 -8.47 27.73 -2.79
C PHE A 202 -7.55 28.06 -3.97
N LYS A 203 -7.93 29.04 -4.81
CA LYS A 203 -7.12 29.44 -5.96
C LYS A 203 -5.66 29.72 -5.57
N GLY A 204 -4.73 29.11 -6.31
CA GLY A 204 -3.29 29.21 -6.05
C GLY A 204 -2.79 28.46 -4.83
N LYS A 205 -3.63 27.57 -4.22
CA LYS A 205 -3.29 26.81 -3.01
C LYS A 205 -3.59 25.32 -3.14
N THR A 206 -3.96 24.84 -4.33
CA THR A 206 -4.25 23.42 -4.56
C THR A 206 -3.13 22.74 -5.33
N SER A 207 -3.12 21.41 -5.28
CA SER A 207 -2.18 20.58 -6.02
C SER A 207 -2.84 19.27 -6.47
N LEU A 208 -2.38 18.75 -7.60
CA LEU A 208 -2.83 17.48 -8.18
C LEU A 208 -1.62 16.58 -8.42
N LEU A 209 -1.84 15.27 -8.34
CA LEU A 209 -0.84 14.25 -8.64
C LEU A 209 -0.51 14.25 -10.13
N ASP A 210 0.78 14.47 -10.48
CA ASP A 210 1.30 14.45 -11.85
C ASP A 210 1.82 13.06 -12.23
N ILE A 211 0.92 12.08 -12.19
CA ILE A 211 1.08 10.76 -12.79
C ILE A 211 -0.13 10.55 -13.72
N PRO A 212 0.05 10.59 -15.06
CA PRO A 212 -1.07 10.65 -16.00
C PRO A 212 -2.18 9.61 -15.74
N SER A 213 -1.82 8.33 -15.55
CA SER A 213 -2.75 7.24 -15.31
C SER A 213 -3.56 7.33 -14.01
N ILE A 214 -3.09 8.14 -13.06
CA ILE A 214 -3.73 8.31 -11.75
C ILE A 214 -4.39 9.69 -11.66
N GLY A 215 -3.65 10.77 -11.95
CA GLY A 215 -4.15 12.14 -11.86
C GLY A 215 -5.36 12.40 -12.75
N ILE A 216 -5.44 11.76 -13.93
CA ILE A 216 -6.61 11.88 -14.81
C ILE A 216 -7.86 11.27 -14.17
N MET A 217 -7.73 10.22 -13.34
CA MET A 217 -8.86 9.62 -12.63
C MET A 217 -9.34 10.52 -11.50
N ASP A 218 -8.41 11.18 -10.79
CA ASP A 218 -8.77 12.20 -9.79
C ASP A 218 -9.53 13.35 -10.46
N ALA A 219 -9.07 13.82 -11.62
CA ALA A 219 -9.76 14.84 -12.42
C ALA A 219 -11.15 14.38 -12.91
N ALA A 220 -11.31 13.13 -13.31
CA ALA A 220 -12.61 12.57 -13.67
C ALA A 220 -13.56 12.53 -12.48
N MET A 221 -13.08 12.20 -11.28
CA MET A 221 -13.89 12.25 -10.05
C MET A 221 -14.32 13.68 -9.71
N ILE A 222 -13.45 14.67 -9.93
CA ILE A 222 -13.80 16.10 -9.80
C ILE A 222 -14.89 16.46 -10.80
N MET A 223 -14.74 16.06 -12.05
CA MET A 223 -15.69 16.37 -13.11
C MET A 223 -17.08 15.77 -12.86
N GLU A 224 -17.13 14.52 -12.34
CA GLU A 224 -18.40 13.90 -11.89
C GLU A 224 -19.02 14.67 -10.72
N SER A 225 -18.20 15.05 -9.73
CA SER A 225 -18.67 15.76 -8.53
C SER A 225 -19.20 17.16 -8.84
N LEU A 226 -18.70 17.80 -9.90
CA LEU A 226 -19.21 19.06 -10.44
C LEU A 226 -20.48 18.88 -11.31
N GLY A 227 -20.91 17.64 -11.58
CA GLY A 227 -22.05 17.35 -12.43
C GLY A 227 -21.81 17.62 -13.92
N LEU A 228 -20.57 17.77 -14.35
CA LEU A 228 -20.20 18.11 -15.73
C LEU A 228 -20.22 16.89 -16.66
N MET A 229 -19.97 15.70 -16.13
CA MET A 229 -19.94 14.45 -16.89
C MET A 229 -20.16 13.25 -15.97
N GLN A 230 -20.62 12.13 -16.56
CA GLN A 230 -20.65 10.81 -15.92
C GLN A 230 -19.80 9.87 -16.75
N PHE A 231 -18.98 9.05 -16.09
CA PHE A 231 -18.08 8.10 -16.75
C PHE A 231 -18.60 6.66 -16.60
N GLY A 232 -18.59 5.91 -17.69
CA GLY A 232 -18.84 4.47 -17.63
C GLY A 232 -17.72 3.73 -16.88
N ASP A 233 -16.47 4.08 -17.17
CA ASP A 233 -15.27 3.61 -16.46
C ASP A 233 -14.19 4.70 -16.45
N LYS A 234 -14.01 5.35 -15.30
CA LYS A 234 -12.92 6.34 -15.09
C LYS A 234 -11.53 5.76 -15.31
N GLY A 235 -11.36 4.46 -15.18
CA GLY A 235 -10.10 3.74 -15.44
C GLY A 235 -9.90 3.35 -16.91
N ASN A 236 -10.87 3.59 -17.81
CA ASN A 236 -10.76 3.30 -19.25
C ASN A 236 -11.57 4.26 -20.09
N MET A 237 -11.23 5.54 -20.03
CA MET A 237 -11.92 6.62 -20.75
C MET A 237 -11.70 6.55 -22.27
N THR A 238 -12.70 7.00 -23.03
CA THR A 238 -12.57 7.26 -24.47
C THR A 238 -11.70 8.49 -24.72
N LYS A 239 -11.30 8.73 -25.99
CA LYS A 239 -10.54 9.93 -26.34
C LYS A 239 -11.34 11.20 -26.09
N GLU A 240 -12.63 11.19 -26.39
CA GLU A 240 -13.56 12.30 -26.18
C GLU A 240 -13.73 12.64 -24.70
N GLU A 241 -13.75 11.61 -23.83
CA GLU A 241 -13.76 11.81 -22.38
C GLU A 241 -12.44 12.39 -21.88
N LEU A 242 -11.29 11.87 -22.38
CA LEU A 242 -9.97 12.37 -22.06
C LEU A 242 -9.79 13.83 -22.49
N ASP A 243 -10.28 14.21 -23.68
CA ASP A 243 -10.24 15.61 -24.15
C ASP A 243 -10.99 16.52 -23.17
N LYS A 244 -12.23 16.19 -22.82
CA LYS A 244 -13.04 17.03 -21.92
C LYS A 244 -12.41 17.16 -20.52
N VAL A 245 -11.88 16.07 -19.97
CA VAL A 245 -11.19 16.12 -18.66
C VAL A 245 -9.95 16.98 -18.74
N THR A 246 -9.16 16.84 -19.81
CA THR A 246 -7.93 17.61 -20.01
C THR A 246 -8.21 19.09 -20.25
N ASP A 247 -9.24 19.41 -21.04
CA ASP A 247 -9.65 20.79 -21.29
C ASP A 247 -10.06 21.48 -19.98
N LEU A 248 -10.80 20.81 -19.10
CA LEU A 248 -11.13 21.32 -17.76
C LEU A 248 -9.86 21.57 -16.92
N LEU A 249 -8.90 20.63 -16.94
CA LEU A 249 -7.64 20.79 -16.20
C LEU A 249 -6.82 21.98 -16.73
N ILE A 250 -6.77 22.18 -18.04
CA ILE A 250 -6.10 23.33 -18.68
C ILE A 250 -6.78 24.64 -18.28
N GLU A 251 -8.10 24.69 -18.34
CA GLU A 251 -8.89 25.87 -17.90
C GLU A 251 -8.56 26.21 -16.43
N GLN A 252 -8.61 25.26 -15.53
CA GLN A 252 -8.31 25.45 -14.10
C GLN A 252 -6.86 25.90 -13.89
N LYS A 253 -5.91 25.35 -14.63
CA LYS A 253 -4.51 25.77 -14.57
C LYS A 253 -4.32 27.21 -15.03
N GLN A 254 -4.90 27.58 -16.17
CA GLN A 254 -4.84 28.94 -16.72
C GLN A 254 -5.59 29.94 -15.81
N ALA A 255 -6.64 29.51 -15.13
CA ALA A 255 -7.28 30.29 -14.10
C ALA A 255 -6.42 30.46 -12.84
N GLY A 256 -5.30 29.75 -12.71
CA GLY A 256 -4.37 29.81 -11.58
C GLY A 256 -4.86 29.06 -10.36
N GLN A 257 -5.68 28.01 -10.52
CA GLN A 257 -6.19 27.18 -9.41
C GLN A 257 -5.06 26.44 -8.70
N PHE A 258 -4.13 25.87 -9.46
CA PHE A 258 -3.05 25.06 -8.91
C PHE A 258 -1.84 25.91 -8.47
N ARG A 259 -1.27 25.55 -7.30
CA ARG A 259 0.02 26.07 -6.84
C ARG A 259 1.17 25.24 -7.39
N ALA A 260 1.00 23.93 -7.45
CA ALA A 260 2.02 22.96 -7.88
C ALA A 260 1.39 21.64 -8.33
N PHE A 261 2.22 20.77 -8.89
CA PHE A 261 1.95 19.37 -9.16
C PHE A 261 3.02 18.52 -8.48
N TRP A 262 2.69 17.30 -8.07
CA TRP A 262 3.65 16.43 -7.38
C TRP A 262 3.66 15.03 -8.01
N LYS A 263 4.84 14.36 -7.98
CA LYS A 263 5.07 13.03 -8.57
C LYS A 263 5.51 11.99 -7.56
N THR A 264 6.07 12.44 -6.43
CA THR A 264 6.67 11.56 -5.43
C THR A 264 5.99 11.74 -4.08
N PHE A 265 6.11 10.70 -3.24
CA PHE A 265 5.60 10.72 -1.87
C PHE A 265 6.12 11.94 -1.08
N ASP A 266 7.43 12.20 -1.18
CA ASP A 266 8.07 13.29 -0.44
C ASP A 266 7.63 14.67 -0.93
N GLU A 267 7.42 14.86 -2.24
CA GLU A 267 6.87 16.11 -2.79
C GLU A 267 5.49 16.39 -2.22
N SER A 268 4.59 15.40 -2.21
CA SER A 268 3.25 15.51 -1.64
C SER A 268 3.30 15.93 -0.16
N VAL A 269 4.12 15.24 0.64
CA VAL A 269 4.31 15.54 2.06
C VAL A 269 4.90 16.93 2.28
N ASN A 270 5.88 17.35 1.47
CA ASN A 270 6.54 18.63 1.61
C ASN A 270 5.63 19.82 1.26
N LEU A 271 4.84 19.71 0.17
CA LEU A 271 3.86 20.73 -0.22
C LEU A 271 2.83 20.99 0.88
N MET A 272 2.27 19.93 1.45
CA MET A 272 1.32 20.06 2.57
C MET A 272 2.00 20.58 3.83
N SER A 273 3.21 20.13 4.13
CA SER A 273 3.93 20.53 5.35
C SER A 273 4.34 22.00 5.32
N SER A 274 4.73 22.53 4.16
CA SER A 274 5.09 23.95 4.01
C SER A 274 3.89 24.89 4.13
N GLY A 275 2.67 24.41 3.85
CA GLY A 275 1.46 25.24 3.77
C GLY A 275 1.34 26.02 2.46
N GLU A 276 2.24 25.80 1.49
CA GLU A 276 2.08 26.34 0.13
C GLU A 276 0.85 25.77 -0.56
N VAL A 277 0.55 24.52 -0.26
CA VAL A 277 -0.67 23.84 -0.65
C VAL A 277 -1.48 23.52 0.59
N VAL A 278 -2.76 23.82 0.55
CA VAL A 278 -3.69 23.58 1.67
C VAL A 278 -4.69 22.47 1.39
N LEU A 279 -4.83 22.09 0.11
CA LEU A 279 -5.73 21.04 -0.37
C LEU A 279 -5.11 20.37 -1.62
N GLN A 280 -5.00 19.05 -1.62
CA GLN A 280 -4.45 18.31 -2.78
C GLN A 280 -5.04 16.90 -2.88
N SER A 281 -5.01 16.29 -4.08
CA SER A 281 -5.11 14.83 -4.18
C SER A 281 -3.93 14.21 -3.42
N MET A 282 -4.19 13.22 -2.56
CA MET A 282 -3.16 12.81 -1.60
C MET A 282 -3.29 11.32 -1.25
N TRP A 283 -2.15 10.66 -1.12
CA TRP A 283 -2.11 9.31 -0.60
C TRP A 283 -2.34 9.31 0.91
N SER A 284 -3.17 8.39 1.38
CA SER A 284 -3.48 8.28 2.82
C SER A 284 -2.24 8.20 3.73
N PRO A 285 -1.19 7.44 3.40
CA PRO A 285 0.03 7.43 4.22
C PRO A 285 0.80 8.76 4.23
N ALA A 286 0.65 9.57 3.17
CA ALA A 286 1.25 10.90 3.13
C ALA A 286 0.58 11.86 4.13
N VAL A 287 -0.74 11.72 4.35
CA VAL A 287 -1.44 12.44 5.44
C VAL A 287 -0.82 12.08 6.79
N THR A 288 -0.60 10.79 7.05
CA THR A 288 0.06 10.31 8.27
C THR A 288 1.47 10.88 8.41
N ALA A 289 2.24 10.93 7.31
CA ALA A 289 3.60 11.49 7.31
C ALA A 289 3.63 12.99 7.60
N VAL A 290 2.63 13.77 7.16
CA VAL A 290 2.49 15.19 7.55
C VAL A 290 2.19 15.30 9.05
N LYS A 291 1.26 14.48 9.56
CA LYS A 291 0.95 14.43 11.01
C LYS A 291 2.16 14.07 11.86
N SER A 292 3.04 13.17 11.39
CA SER A 292 4.28 12.79 12.10
C SER A 292 5.30 13.93 12.24
N ARG A 293 5.15 14.99 11.41
CA ARG A 293 5.92 16.24 11.52
C ARG A 293 5.31 17.23 12.53
N GLY A 294 4.23 16.83 13.21
CA GLY A 294 3.49 17.70 14.15
C GLY A 294 2.59 18.71 13.42
N ILE A 295 2.27 18.48 12.16
CA ILE A 295 1.49 19.40 11.32
C ILE A 295 0.09 18.80 11.13
N PRO A 296 -0.99 19.56 11.40
CA PRO A 296 -2.35 19.10 11.17
C PRO A 296 -2.58 18.76 9.68
N CYS A 297 -3.14 17.60 9.43
CA CYS A 297 -3.53 17.18 8.09
C CYS A 297 -4.68 16.19 8.20
N VAL A 298 -5.66 16.28 7.32
CA VAL A 298 -6.87 15.43 7.34
C VAL A 298 -7.00 14.71 6.00
N TYR A 299 -7.27 13.42 6.07
CA TYR A 299 -7.76 12.63 4.94
C TYR A 299 -9.25 12.91 4.78
N ALA A 300 -9.65 13.58 3.70
CA ALA A 300 -11.01 14.05 3.53
C ALA A 300 -12.01 12.89 3.29
N PRO A 301 -13.09 12.80 4.08
CA PRO A 301 -14.14 11.80 3.88
C PRO A 301 -15.10 12.27 2.77
N LEU A 302 -14.75 12.04 1.51
CA LEU A 302 -15.50 12.55 0.36
C LEU A 302 -16.75 11.70 0.09
N LYS A 303 -17.86 12.39 -0.17
CA LYS A 303 -19.18 11.76 -0.43
C LYS A 303 -19.25 10.96 -1.73
N GLU A 304 -18.44 11.31 -2.72
CA GLU A 304 -18.36 10.58 -4.00
C GLU A 304 -17.49 9.33 -3.92
N GLY A 305 -16.82 9.08 -2.79
CA GLY A 305 -15.97 7.93 -2.57
C GLY A 305 -14.51 8.16 -2.99
N TYR A 306 -13.77 7.06 -3.06
CA TYR A 306 -12.32 7.05 -3.11
C TYR A 306 -11.80 6.24 -4.30
N ARG A 307 -10.53 6.48 -4.64
CA ARG A 307 -9.78 5.70 -5.63
C ARG A 307 -8.92 4.66 -4.90
N GLY A 308 -9.18 3.38 -5.19
CA GLY A 308 -8.43 2.26 -4.60
C GLY A 308 -7.16 1.92 -5.36
N TRP A 309 -6.19 1.34 -4.65
CA TRP A 309 -4.98 0.75 -5.22
C TRP A 309 -4.49 -0.42 -4.37
N GLY A 310 -3.64 -1.27 -4.96
CA GLY A 310 -3.01 -2.38 -4.27
C GLY A 310 -1.60 -2.63 -4.79
N GLY A 311 -0.67 -2.91 -3.88
CA GLY A 311 0.72 -3.26 -4.16
C GLY A 311 1.01 -4.72 -3.90
N GLY A 312 1.93 -5.26 -4.68
CA GLY A 312 2.35 -6.66 -4.59
C GLY A 312 3.77 -6.88 -5.10
N LEU A 313 4.28 -8.09 -4.86
CA LEU A 313 5.62 -8.52 -5.20
C LEU A 313 5.56 -9.60 -6.29
N GLY A 314 6.10 -9.28 -7.47
CA GLY A 314 6.26 -10.20 -8.59
C GLY A 314 7.70 -10.72 -8.70
N LEU A 315 7.88 -11.89 -9.26
CA LEU A 315 9.18 -12.54 -9.45
C LEU A 315 9.69 -12.37 -10.89
N SER A 316 10.96 -11.97 -11.03
CA SER A 316 11.61 -11.90 -12.34
C SER A 316 11.67 -13.29 -12.99
N LYS A 317 11.43 -13.37 -14.31
CA LYS A 317 11.55 -14.61 -15.08
C LYS A 317 12.93 -15.27 -15.02
N ASN A 318 13.96 -14.52 -14.64
CA ASN A 318 15.34 -15.00 -14.59
C ASN A 318 15.69 -15.70 -13.26
N LEU A 319 14.79 -15.67 -12.27
CA LEU A 319 15.03 -16.34 -11.00
C LEU A 319 14.96 -17.87 -11.14
N SER A 320 15.95 -18.55 -10.58
CA SER A 320 16.00 -20.01 -10.53
C SER A 320 16.84 -20.50 -9.35
N GLY A 321 16.73 -21.79 -9.00
CA GLY A 321 17.51 -22.40 -7.94
C GLY A 321 17.43 -21.63 -6.63
N ILE A 322 18.55 -21.46 -5.95
CA ILE A 322 18.63 -20.86 -4.61
C ILE A 322 18.16 -19.39 -4.56
N GLN A 323 18.30 -18.63 -5.65
CA GLN A 323 17.78 -17.27 -5.74
C GLN A 323 16.25 -17.27 -5.72
N LEU A 324 15.62 -18.23 -6.42
CA LEU A 324 14.17 -18.39 -6.43
C LEU A 324 13.66 -18.85 -5.05
N ASP A 325 14.40 -19.78 -4.40
CA ASP A 325 14.03 -20.22 -3.04
C ASP A 325 14.09 -19.05 -2.04
N ALA A 326 15.14 -18.23 -2.10
CA ALA A 326 15.25 -17.03 -1.27
C ALA A 326 14.14 -16.01 -1.57
N ALA A 327 13.73 -15.85 -2.82
CA ALA A 327 12.64 -14.98 -3.19
C ALA A 327 11.30 -15.48 -2.60
N TYR A 328 11.01 -16.78 -2.63
CA TYR A 328 9.83 -17.34 -1.95
C TYR A 328 9.86 -17.15 -0.43
N GLU A 329 11.03 -17.30 0.21
CA GLU A 329 11.15 -17.01 1.65
C GLU A 329 10.87 -15.53 1.94
N TYR A 330 11.32 -14.62 1.07
CA TYR A 330 10.99 -13.20 1.21
C TYR A 330 9.49 -12.92 1.03
N LEU A 331 8.83 -13.51 0.01
CA LEU A 331 7.39 -13.38 -0.19
C LEU A 331 6.59 -13.88 1.04
N ASN A 332 6.99 -15.01 1.61
CA ASN A 332 6.36 -15.57 2.81
C ASN A 332 6.58 -14.65 4.01
N TRP A 333 7.79 -14.10 4.18
CA TRP A 333 8.11 -13.18 5.26
C TRP A 333 7.28 -11.89 5.19
N MET A 334 7.03 -11.38 3.98
CA MET A 334 6.21 -10.17 3.78
C MET A 334 4.77 -10.34 4.29
N LEU A 335 4.26 -11.59 4.35
CA LEU A 335 2.90 -11.90 4.81
C LEU A 335 2.84 -12.41 6.26
N ASP A 336 3.97 -12.65 6.93
CA ASP A 336 3.99 -13.25 8.28
C ASP A 336 3.45 -12.30 9.37
N GLY A 337 3.30 -11.02 9.04
CA GLY A 337 2.59 -10.03 9.83
C GLY A 337 3.45 -8.85 10.31
N TRP A 338 4.77 -8.99 10.49
CA TRP A 338 5.59 -7.87 10.95
C TRP A 338 5.52 -6.66 10.02
N VAL A 339 5.68 -6.89 8.71
CA VAL A 339 5.57 -5.83 7.69
C VAL A 339 4.19 -5.20 7.71
N GLY A 340 3.14 -6.04 7.77
CA GLY A 340 1.76 -5.57 7.85
C GLY A 340 1.52 -4.66 9.05
N GLY A 341 2.00 -5.04 10.24
CA GLY A 341 1.89 -4.23 11.45
C GLY A 341 2.70 -2.92 11.36
N PHE A 342 3.90 -2.98 10.77
CA PHE A 342 4.75 -1.81 10.52
C PHE A 342 4.07 -0.80 9.57
N LEU A 343 3.53 -1.27 8.45
CA LEU A 343 2.87 -0.43 7.46
C LEU A 343 1.52 0.11 7.96
N SER A 344 0.76 -0.68 8.73
CA SER A 344 -0.53 -0.24 9.27
C SER A 344 -0.40 1.00 10.17
N LYS A 345 0.70 1.13 10.91
CA LYS A 345 1.00 2.32 11.73
C LYS A 345 1.32 3.57 10.91
N GLN A 346 1.49 3.44 9.62
CA GLN A 346 1.64 4.53 8.66
C GLN A 346 0.34 4.84 7.90
N GLY A 347 -0.74 4.09 8.18
CA GLY A 347 -2.04 4.27 7.57
C GLY A 347 -2.32 3.38 6.35
N TYR A 348 -1.42 2.45 5.99
CA TYR A 348 -1.69 1.41 4.99
C TYR A 348 -2.57 0.30 5.57
N TYR A 349 -3.17 -0.50 4.70
CA TYR A 349 -3.77 -1.78 5.07
C TYR A 349 -2.87 -2.94 4.63
N SER A 350 -2.73 -3.92 5.51
CA SER A 350 -2.01 -5.16 5.22
C SER A 350 -2.88 -6.10 4.37
N ALA A 351 -2.27 -6.73 3.38
CA ALA A 351 -2.94 -7.79 2.62
C ALA A 351 -3.26 -9.03 3.48
N ALA A 352 -2.52 -9.28 4.56
CA ALA A 352 -2.77 -10.32 5.55
C ALA A 352 -3.09 -9.69 6.93
N PRO A 353 -4.29 -9.09 7.12
CA PRO A 353 -4.60 -8.25 8.27
C PRO A 353 -4.56 -9.02 9.60
N GLU A 354 -5.02 -10.27 9.64
CA GLU A 354 -4.98 -11.09 10.86
C GLU A 354 -3.54 -11.43 11.31
N ASN A 355 -2.62 -11.54 10.38
CA ASN A 355 -1.20 -11.68 10.69
C ASN A 355 -0.60 -10.37 11.20
N ALA A 356 -0.92 -9.25 10.53
CA ALA A 356 -0.50 -7.91 10.95
C ALA A 356 -0.96 -7.58 12.38
N ARG A 357 -2.19 -7.95 12.74
CA ARG A 357 -2.79 -7.75 14.07
C ARG A 357 -1.91 -8.29 15.21
N LYS A 358 -1.20 -9.40 14.97
CA LYS A 358 -0.30 -10.02 15.97
C LYS A 358 0.91 -9.14 16.33
N PHE A 359 1.22 -8.16 15.47
CA PHE A 359 2.34 -7.20 15.63
C PHE A 359 1.87 -5.77 15.94
N MET A 360 0.59 -5.61 16.25
CA MET A 360 -0.02 -4.34 16.66
C MET A 360 -0.54 -4.47 18.10
N LYS A 361 -0.58 -3.34 18.81
CA LYS A 361 -1.32 -3.27 20.07
C LYS A 361 -2.82 -3.33 19.80
N PRO A 362 -3.64 -3.85 20.72
CA PRO A 362 -5.10 -3.84 20.56
C PRO A 362 -5.65 -2.44 20.23
N GLU A 363 -5.13 -1.39 20.90
CA GLU A 363 -5.53 0.00 20.69
C GLU A 363 -5.15 0.53 19.31
N GLU A 364 -4.02 0.07 18.75
CA GLU A 364 -3.60 0.40 17.38
C GLU A 364 -4.54 -0.27 16.37
N TRP A 365 -4.88 -1.54 16.58
CA TRP A 365 -5.85 -2.25 15.75
C TRP A 365 -7.23 -1.58 15.79
N ASP A 366 -7.73 -1.30 16.98
CA ASP A 366 -9.01 -0.64 17.19
C ASP A 366 -9.08 0.71 16.46
N PHE A 367 -8.00 1.48 16.47
CA PHE A 367 -7.93 2.75 15.73
C PHE A 367 -7.83 2.53 14.21
N TRP A 368 -6.86 1.71 13.74
CA TRP A 368 -6.55 1.61 12.32
C TRP A 368 -7.55 0.77 11.51
N TYR A 369 -8.17 -0.24 12.11
CA TYR A 369 -9.10 -1.14 11.41
C TYR A 369 -10.54 -0.97 11.85
N GLU A 370 -10.80 -0.80 13.13
CA GLU A 370 -12.17 -0.70 13.66
C GLU A 370 -12.70 0.75 13.64
N GLY A 371 -11.83 1.77 13.42
CA GLY A 371 -12.23 3.18 13.42
C GLY A 371 -12.65 3.71 14.77
N LYS A 372 -12.30 3.01 15.88
CA LYS A 372 -12.60 3.46 17.23
C LYS A 372 -11.74 4.67 17.60
N PRO A 373 -12.21 5.53 18.52
CA PRO A 373 -11.40 6.62 19.05
C PRO A 373 -10.08 6.10 19.61
N ALA A 374 -8.97 6.81 19.36
CA ALA A 374 -7.66 6.45 19.85
C ALA A 374 -7.64 6.33 21.38
N ALA A 375 -7.48 5.13 21.93
CA ALA A 375 -7.43 4.88 23.37
C ALA A 375 -6.10 5.35 24.00
N ILE A 376 -5.05 5.46 23.18
CA ILE A 376 -3.72 5.97 23.50
C ILE A 376 -3.27 6.95 22.41
N ASP A 377 -2.17 7.67 22.64
CA ASP A 377 -1.52 8.40 21.54
C ASP A 377 -1.07 7.42 20.46
N MET A 378 -1.43 7.66 19.19
CA MET A 378 -0.97 6.84 18.07
C MET A 378 0.42 7.28 17.65
N ILE A 379 1.32 6.31 17.57
CA ILE A 379 2.74 6.52 17.27
C ILE A 379 3.05 5.79 15.95
N ASP A 380 3.71 6.47 15.02
CA ASP A 380 4.19 5.86 13.79
C ASP A 380 5.36 4.86 14.07
N PRO A 381 5.77 4.04 13.09
CA PRO A 381 6.86 3.07 13.29
C PRO A 381 8.20 3.71 13.64
N PHE A 382 8.36 5.01 13.39
CA PHE A 382 9.60 5.78 13.64
C PHE A 382 9.58 6.53 14.97
N GLY A 383 8.57 6.27 15.83
CA GLY A 383 8.44 6.85 17.15
C GLY A 383 7.85 8.26 17.17
N LYS A 384 7.24 8.73 16.08
CA LYS A 384 6.59 10.02 16.02
C LYS A 384 5.10 9.91 16.35
N LYS A 385 4.62 10.85 17.14
CA LYS A 385 3.17 10.96 17.42
C LYS A 385 2.44 11.48 16.19
N ILE A 386 1.39 10.77 15.79
CA ILE A 386 0.54 11.11 14.64
C ILE A 386 -0.88 11.50 15.04
N GLU A 387 -1.40 10.92 16.15
CA GLU A 387 -2.71 11.27 16.68
C GLU A 387 -2.67 11.31 18.20
N SER A 388 -3.47 12.18 18.80
CA SER A 388 -3.65 12.22 20.25
C SER A 388 -4.72 11.24 20.70
N LYS A 389 -4.62 10.75 21.93
CA LYS A 389 -5.70 10.03 22.59
C LYS A 389 -7.03 10.76 22.43
N GLY A 390 -8.09 10.03 22.06
CA GLY A 390 -9.43 10.54 21.79
C GLY A 390 -9.68 10.95 20.34
N ALA A 391 -8.64 11.05 19.50
CA ALA A 391 -8.80 11.36 18.08
C ALA A 391 -9.60 10.25 17.36
N LEU A 392 -10.44 10.65 16.41
CA LEU A 392 -11.09 9.76 15.46
C LEU A 392 -10.20 9.58 14.23
N ARG A 393 -10.21 8.38 13.67
CA ARG A 393 -9.54 8.13 12.39
C ARG A 393 -10.28 8.82 11.25
N ASP A 394 -9.57 9.60 10.46
CA ASP A 394 -10.10 10.21 9.24
C ASP A 394 -10.65 9.14 8.29
N GLY A 395 -11.87 9.34 7.78
CA GLY A 395 -12.54 8.40 6.89
C GLY A 395 -13.10 7.14 7.58
N GLY A 396 -12.98 7.02 8.91
CA GLY A 396 -13.58 5.96 9.71
C GLY A 396 -12.81 4.64 9.71
N SER A 397 -13.55 3.54 9.90
CA SER A 397 -13.04 2.16 9.92
C SER A 397 -12.51 1.68 8.57
N PHE A 398 -11.84 0.54 8.58
CA PHE A 398 -11.46 -0.17 7.35
C PHE A 398 -12.64 -0.40 6.41
N THR A 399 -13.76 -0.86 6.96
CA THR A 399 -14.96 -1.17 6.17
C THR A 399 -15.57 0.07 5.54
N GLU A 400 -15.62 1.18 6.27
CA GLU A 400 -16.12 2.46 5.75
C GLU A 400 -15.19 2.99 4.66
N ARG A 401 -13.87 2.99 4.87
CA ARG A 401 -12.92 3.52 3.89
C ARG A 401 -12.88 2.68 2.62
N MET A 402 -12.69 1.37 2.74
CA MET A 402 -12.59 0.48 1.57
C MET A 402 -13.95 0.22 0.92
N GLY A 403 -15.04 0.30 1.68
CA GLY A 403 -16.41 0.25 1.15
C GLY A 403 -16.78 1.45 0.27
N ASN A 404 -16.10 2.57 0.46
CA ASN A 404 -16.27 3.79 -0.34
C ASN A 404 -15.35 3.85 -1.59
N VAL A 405 -14.60 2.79 -1.90
CA VAL A 405 -13.84 2.72 -3.16
C VAL A 405 -14.81 2.62 -4.34
N VAL A 406 -14.71 3.56 -5.29
CA VAL A 406 -15.58 3.63 -6.48
C VAL A 406 -14.84 3.33 -7.78
N CYS A 407 -13.52 3.45 -7.80
CA CYS A 407 -12.68 3.06 -8.94
C CYS A 407 -11.30 2.64 -8.44
N TRP A 408 -10.54 1.96 -9.30
CA TRP A 408 -9.20 1.47 -9.01
C TRP A 408 -8.19 2.06 -9.98
N ASN A 409 -6.97 2.36 -9.53
CA ASN A 409 -5.89 2.78 -10.42
C ASN A 409 -5.85 1.91 -11.68
N SER A 410 -5.59 2.51 -12.82
CA SER A 410 -5.65 1.78 -14.10
C SER A 410 -4.71 2.36 -15.15
N PHE A 411 -4.15 1.49 -15.99
CA PHE A 411 -3.68 1.86 -17.31
C PHE A 411 -4.83 1.68 -18.32
N MET A 412 -5.16 2.74 -19.03
CA MET A 412 -6.26 2.77 -19.99
C MET A 412 -5.84 2.20 -21.34
N GLN A 413 -6.80 1.72 -22.13
CA GLN A 413 -6.55 1.37 -23.53
C GLN A 413 -5.97 2.54 -24.32
N GLN A 414 -6.38 3.76 -24.00
CA GLN A 414 -5.91 5.01 -24.61
C GLN A 414 -4.66 5.60 -23.93
N GLN A 415 -3.82 4.78 -23.29
CA GLN A 415 -2.68 5.26 -22.48
C GLN A 415 -1.74 6.21 -23.23
N VAL A 416 -1.42 5.91 -24.49
CA VAL A 416 -0.53 6.78 -25.30
C VAL A 416 -1.19 8.15 -25.54
N TYR A 417 -2.48 8.15 -25.85
CA TYR A 417 -3.25 9.38 -26.04
C TYR A 417 -3.38 10.16 -24.73
N LEU A 418 -3.62 9.48 -23.63
CA LEU A 418 -3.65 10.08 -22.30
C LEU A 418 -2.34 10.81 -21.98
N VAL A 419 -1.19 10.15 -22.20
CA VAL A 419 0.12 10.79 -21.92
C VAL A 419 0.34 12.04 -22.77
N TYR A 420 -0.08 11.98 -24.05
CA TYR A 420 -0.03 13.16 -24.92
C TYR A 420 -0.91 14.30 -24.36
N LYS A 421 -2.17 14.05 -24.06
CA LYS A 421 -3.11 15.06 -23.50
C LYS A 421 -2.68 15.58 -22.13
N TRP A 422 -2.16 14.69 -21.27
CA TRP A 422 -1.60 15.10 -19.98
C TRP A 422 -0.39 16.03 -20.14
N THR A 423 0.46 15.77 -21.14
CA THR A 423 1.58 16.67 -21.44
C THR A 423 1.09 18.04 -21.89
N GLU A 424 0.04 18.13 -22.73
CA GLU A 424 -0.61 19.39 -23.09
C GLU A 424 -1.06 20.16 -21.83
N PHE A 425 -1.72 19.48 -20.89
CA PHE A 425 -2.11 20.08 -19.61
C PHE A 425 -0.92 20.58 -18.81
N ILE A 426 0.13 19.77 -18.67
CA ILE A 426 1.29 20.15 -17.84
C ILE A 426 2.07 21.33 -18.42
N VAL A 427 2.07 21.56 -19.73
CA VAL A 427 2.78 22.69 -20.34
C VAL A 427 1.89 23.92 -20.60
N ALA A 428 0.54 23.78 -20.54
CA ALA A 428 -0.39 24.91 -20.67
C ALA A 428 -0.22 25.90 -19.51
#